data_2b76fb514594f030e793db310af77a49
#
_entry.id   2b76fb514594f030e793db310af77a49
#
_cell.length_a   1.000
_cell.length_b   1.000
_cell.length_c   1.000
_cell.angle_alpha   90.00
_cell.angle_beta   90.00
_cell.angle_gamma   90.00
#
_symmetry.space_group_name_H-M   'P 1'
#
loop_
_entity.id
_entity.type
_entity.pdbx_description
1 polymer ?
#
loop_
_entity_poly.entity_id
_entity_poly.type
_entity_poly.pdbx_seq_one_letter_code
_entity_poly.pdbx_strand_id
1 'polypeptide(L)'
;MIEVKNVVKKYKKIKALDDISFDIKEGKITCILGINGVGKSTTLKAIAGLIRVDKGEILIDNEKLSSKTYNKLAFVPDIDSHFPQLTIKESFEFMKEFYINWDDEKAYEMLKVFNLSDDRLISSLSKGNKARVKIILGFAQNAKYTLLDEPFSGIDIFKREEFIGVMAKYMNDEQSIVITTHEIAEIEMIVDDVIVIDNGKIAFEFNAEETREKEGKSIIDKMREVYRGE
;
A
#
# COMPACT_ATOMS: atom_id res chain seq x y z
N MET A 1 5.41 -7.55 12.29
CA MET A 1 3.94 -7.70 12.14
C MET A 1 3.23 -6.40 12.46
N ILE A 2 2.19 -6.02 11.71
CA ILE A 2 1.27 -4.93 12.09
C ILE A 2 0.00 -5.56 12.65
N GLU A 3 -0.43 -5.13 13.82
CA GLU A 3 -1.65 -5.59 14.47
C GLU A 3 -2.66 -4.43 14.57
N VAL A 4 -3.85 -4.64 14.04
CA VAL A 4 -4.99 -3.71 14.12
C VAL A 4 -6.01 -4.33 15.07
N LYS A 5 -6.30 -3.67 16.21
CA LYS A 5 -7.11 -4.25 17.30
C LYS A 5 -8.32 -3.36 17.64
N ASN A 6 -9.51 -3.86 17.34
CA ASN A 6 -10.81 -3.23 17.63
C ASN A 6 -10.89 -1.75 17.24
N VAL A 7 -10.35 -1.45 16.04
CA VAL A 7 -10.21 -0.06 15.57
C VAL A 7 -11.55 0.47 15.08
N VAL A 8 -11.91 1.64 15.61
CA VAL A 8 -13.08 2.43 15.20
C VAL A 8 -12.61 3.80 14.72
N LYS A 9 -13.10 4.23 13.57
CA LYS A 9 -12.92 5.59 13.06
C LYS A 9 -14.22 6.17 12.55
N LYS A 10 -14.56 7.37 13.03
CA LYS A 10 -15.76 8.09 12.62
C LYS A 10 -15.40 9.41 11.95
N TYR A 11 -16.12 9.74 10.91
CA TYR A 11 -16.16 11.06 10.33
C TYR A 11 -17.57 11.63 10.47
N LYS A 12 -17.75 12.54 11.41
CA LYS A 12 -19.10 13.05 11.80
C LYS A 12 -20.02 11.89 12.24
N LYS A 13 -21.07 11.60 11.45
CA LYS A 13 -22.05 10.54 11.72
C LYS A 13 -21.70 9.19 11.04
N ILE A 14 -20.69 9.16 10.15
CA ILE A 14 -20.33 7.97 9.38
C ILE A 14 -19.21 7.24 10.11
N LYS A 15 -19.40 5.96 10.39
CA LYS A 15 -18.32 5.07 10.83
C LYS A 15 -17.59 4.59 9.57
N ALA A 16 -16.40 5.13 9.33
CA ALA A 16 -15.55 4.67 8.24
C ALA A 16 -14.86 3.36 8.57
N LEU A 17 -14.56 3.10 9.86
CA LEU A 17 -14.11 1.82 10.40
C LEU A 17 -14.97 1.51 11.63
N ASP A 18 -15.50 0.29 11.70
CA ASP A 18 -16.43 -0.15 12.75
C ASP A 18 -15.95 -1.47 13.36
N ASP A 19 -15.07 -1.35 14.35
CA ASP A 19 -14.53 -2.46 15.15
C ASP A 19 -13.74 -3.48 14.32
N ILE A 20 -12.80 -2.98 13.49
CA ILE A 20 -11.96 -3.84 12.66
C ILE A 20 -10.77 -4.38 13.45
N SER A 21 -10.49 -5.68 13.24
CA SER A 21 -9.30 -6.35 13.79
C SER A 21 -8.72 -7.29 12.76
N PHE A 22 -7.42 -7.20 12.50
CA PHE A 22 -6.66 -8.07 11.60
C PHE A 22 -5.16 -7.88 11.79
N ASP A 23 -4.38 -8.81 11.24
CA ASP A 23 -2.92 -8.78 11.29
C ASP A 23 -2.31 -8.75 9.88
N ILE A 24 -1.24 -7.96 9.71
CA ILE A 24 -0.40 -7.96 8.51
C ILE A 24 0.91 -8.65 8.86
N LYS A 25 1.15 -9.78 8.20
CA LYS A 25 2.33 -10.61 8.43
C LYS A 25 3.58 -10.00 7.81
N GLU A 26 4.74 -10.31 8.38
CA GLU A 26 6.04 -9.90 7.83
C GLU A 26 6.37 -10.70 6.57
N GLY A 27 7.11 -10.07 5.65
CA GLY A 27 7.55 -10.70 4.41
C GLY A 27 6.43 -11.06 3.44
N LYS A 28 5.23 -10.48 3.61
CA LYS A 28 4.05 -10.80 2.81
C LYS A 28 3.50 -9.58 2.09
N ILE A 29 2.85 -9.84 0.96
CA ILE A 29 2.03 -8.86 0.24
C ILE A 29 0.58 -9.07 0.65
N THR A 30 0.05 -8.14 1.44
CA THR A 30 -1.34 -8.16 1.90
C THR A 30 -2.18 -7.20 1.06
N CYS A 31 -3.28 -7.68 0.51
CA CYS A 31 -4.24 -6.85 -0.21
C CYS A 31 -5.48 -6.56 0.65
N ILE A 32 -5.80 -5.28 0.81
CA ILE A 32 -7.07 -4.82 1.41
C ILE A 32 -8.04 -4.49 0.28
N LEU A 33 -9.04 -5.33 0.10
CA LEU A 33 -10.05 -5.23 -0.95
C LEU A 33 -11.35 -4.62 -0.44
N GLY A 34 -12.09 -4.03 -1.36
CA GLY A 34 -13.44 -3.51 -1.13
C GLY A 34 -13.80 -2.43 -2.14
N ILE A 35 -15.08 -2.13 -2.27
CA ILE A 35 -15.57 -1.06 -3.15
C ILE A 35 -15.11 0.31 -2.65
N ASN A 36 -15.29 1.35 -3.48
CA ASN A 36 -14.91 2.70 -3.08
C ASN A 36 -15.76 3.19 -1.90
N GLY A 37 -15.10 3.83 -0.92
CA GLY A 37 -15.77 4.40 0.25
C GLY A 37 -15.96 3.46 1.44
N VAL A 38 -15.58 2.18 1.36
CA VAL A 38 -15.78 1.20 2.46
C VAL A 38 -14.78 1.31 3.62
N GLY A 39 -13.74 2.14 3.49
CA GLY A 39 -12.77 2.33 4.58
C GLY A 39 -11.32 1.95 4.26
N LYS A 40 -10.98 1.43 3.07
CA LYS A 40 -9.62 0.99 2.69
C LYS A 40 -8.55 2.06 2.96
N SER A 41 -8.65 3.23 2.32
CA SER A 41 -7.72 4.34 2.53
C SER A 41 -7.71 4.86 3.96
N THR A 42 -8.86 4.78 4.67
CA THR A 42 -8.93 5.14 6.09
C THR A 42 -8.12 4.17 6.93
N THR A 43 -8.18 2.88 6.61
CA THR A 43 -7.37 1.84 7.26
C THR A 43 -5.88 2.10 7.08
N LEU A 44 -5.40 2.32 5.85
CA LEU A 44 -3.98 2.62 5.60
C LEU A 44 -3.53 3.90 6.30
N LYS A 45 -4.34 4.97 6.25
CA LYS A 45 -4.03 6.22 6.95
C LYS A 45 -3.98 6.07 8.47
N ALA A 46 -4.81 5.19 9.03
CA ALA A 46 -4.77 4.86 10.46
C ALA A 46 -3.49 4.09 10.81
N ILE A 47 -3.10 3.07 10.01
CA ILE A 47 -1.85 2.33 10.17
C ILE A 47 -0.63 3.26 10.03
N ALA A 48 -0.64 4.16 9.05
CA ALA A 48 0.41 5.15 8.85
C ALA A 48 0.45 6.26 9.93
N GLY A 49 -0.51 6.27 10.88
CA GLY A 49 -0.59 7.31 11.91
C GLY A 49 -0.99 8.69 11.41
N LEU A 50 -1.44 8.81 10.16
CA LEU A 50 -1.88 10.06 9.55
C LEU A 50 -3.24 10.54 10.07
N ILE A 51 -4.01 9.63 10.67
CA ILE A 51 -5.27 9.92 11.33
C ILE A 51 -5.34 9.23 12.69
N ARG A 52 -5.91 9.90 13.67
CA ARG A 52 -6.17 9.31 14.98
C ARG A 52 -7.42 8.44 14.92
N VAL A 53 -7.34 7.22 15.45
CA VAL A 53 -8.49 6.33 15.66
C VAL A 53 -9.30 6.77 16.88
N ASP A 54 -10.60 6.50 16.86
CA ASP A 54 -11.50 6.89 17.97
C ASP A 54 -11.54 5.83 19.07
N LYS A 55 -11.32 4.55 18.70
CA LYS A 55 -11.18 3.41 19.62
C LYS A 55 -10.23 2.39 19.05
N GLY A 56 -9.78 1.47 19.91
CA GLY A 56 -8.83 0.42 19.55
C GLY A 56 -7.39 0.93 19.51
N GLU A 57 -6.51 0.10 19.02
CA GLU A 57 -5.09 0.42 18.88
C GLU A 57 -4.48 -0.23 17.65
N ILE A 58 -3.37 0.33 17.20
CA ILE A 58 -2.55 -0.21 16.10
C ILE A 58 -1.13 -0.34 16.64
N LEU A 59 -0.56 -1.54 16.48
CA LEU A 59 0.80 -1.85 16.89
C LEU A 59 1.66 -2.19 15.67
N ILE A 60 2.88 -1.69 15.66
CA ILE A 60 3.90 -2.03 14.67
C ILE A 60 5.02 -2.76 15.40
N ASP A 61 5.21 -4.05 15.12
CA ASP A 61 6.16 -4.92 15.85
C ASP A 61 5.95 -4.84 17.37
N ASN A 62 4.71 -4.98 17.83
CA ASN A 62 4.28 -4.86 19.24
C ASN A 62 4.47 -3.47 19.88
N GLU A 63 4.85 -2.46 19.12
CA GLU A 63 5.03 -1.09 19.61
C GLU A 63 3.91 -0.17 19.11
N LYS A 64 3.44 0.75 19.95
CA LYS A 64 2.50 1.80 19.53
C LYS A 64 3.18 2.79 18.58
N LEU A 65 2.37 3.42 17.73
CA LEU A 65 2.84 4.45 16.82
C LEU A 65 3.64 5.54 17.56
N SER A 66 4.84 5.77 17.10
CA SER A 66 5.82 6.70 17.68
C SER A 66 6.83 7.11 16.61
N SER A 67 7.70 8.08 16.92
CA SER A 67 8.80 8.46 16.02
C SER A 67 9.68 7.28 15.59
N LYS A 68 9.84 6.27 16.46
CA LYS A 68 10.62 5.07 16.15
C LYS A 68 9.91 4.15 15.14
N THR A 69 8.59 3.99 15.29
CA THR A 69 7.81 3.11 14.40
C THR A 69 7.57 3.75 13.04
N TYR A 70 7.57 5.08 12.91
CA TYR A 70 7.47 5.75 11.61
C TYR A 70 8.61 5.42 10.66
N ASN A 71 9.82 5.17 11.16
CA ASN A 71 10.94 4.74 10.33
C ASN A 71 10.76 3.33 9.73
N LYS A 72 9.79 2.56 10.23
CA LYS A 72 9.42 1.23 9.72
C LYS A 72 8.33 1.30 8.65
N LEU A 73 7.73 2.47 8.42
CA LEU A 73 6.57 2.66 7.55
C LEU A 73 6.91 3.59 6.39
N ALA A 74 6.57 3.17 5.17
CA ALA A 74 6.46 4.04 4.01
C ALA A 74 4.99 4.10 3.58
N PHE A 75 4.48 5.29 3.28
CA PHE A 75 3.10 5.46 2.82
C PHE A 75 3.06 6.18 1.47
N VAL A 76 2.48 5.52 0.48
CA VAL A 76 2.26 6.05 -0.87
C VAL A 76 0.76 6.29 -1.05
N PRO A 77 0.30 7.54 -1.01
CA PRO A 77 -1.12 7.87 -1.13
C PRO A 77 -1.62 7.77 -2.58
N ASP A 78 -2.93 7.62 -2.75
CA ASP A 78 -3.60 7.70 -4.07
C ASP A 78 -3.45 9.09 -4.71
N ILE A 79 -3.50 10.15 -3.90
CA ILE A 79 -3.36 11.54 -4.36
C ILE A 79 -1.93 11.91 -4.74
N ASP A 80 -1.76 12.95 -5.58
CA ASP A 80 -0.46 13.54 -5.84
C ASP A 80 0.08 14.23 -4.58
N SER A 81 1.10 13.62 -3.96
CA SER A 81 1.74 14.11 -2.72
C SER A 81 3.11 14.74 -2.98
N HIS A 82 3.46 14.97 -4.23
CA HIS A 82 4.75 15.53 -4.61
C HIS A 82 4.82 17.04 -4.42
N PHE A 83 6.04 17.54 -4.26
CA PHE A 83 6.33 18.96 -4.42
C PHE A 83 6.49 19.29 -5.91
N PRO A 84 5.47 19.90 -6.56
CA PRO A 84 5.44 20.04 -8.02
C PRO A 84 6.56 20.91 -8.58
N GLN A 85 7.15 21.78 -7.75
CA GLN A 85 8.24 22.69 -8.09
C GLN A 85 9.63 22.02 -8.03
N LEU A 86 9.76 20.84 -7.44
CA LEU A 86 11.02 20.12 -7.39
C LEU A 86 11.24 19.27 -8.65
N THR A 87 12.49 19.05 -9.00
CA THR A 87 12.91 18.00 -9.90
C THR A 87 12.83 16.63 -9.17
N ILE A 88 12.92 15.53 -9.92
CA ILE A 88 12.99 14.19 -9.34
C ILE A 88 14.22 14.09 -8.42
N LYS A 89 15.39 14.60 -8.88
CA LYS A 89 16.62 14.63 -8.09
C LYS A 89 16.45 15.39 -6.78
N GLU A 90 15.93 16.62 -6.85
CA GLU A 90 15.68 17.42 -5.63
C GLU A 90 14.70 16.74 -4.69
N SER A 91 13.75 15.97 -5.19
CA SER A 91 12.85 15.15 -4.36
C SER A 91 13.58 14.01 -3.66
N PHE A 92 14.57 13.37 -4.34
CA PHE A 92 15.41 12.34 -3.70
C PHE A 92 16.28 12.95 -2.59
N GLU A 93 16.93 14.09 -2.84
CA GLU A 93 17.70 14.81 -1.82
C GLU A 93 16.84 15.19 -0.62
N PHE A 94 15.61 15.70 -0.87
CA PHE A 94 14.65 15.99 0.19
C PHE A 94 14.32 14.75 1.01
N MET A 95 13.99 13.61 0.37
CA MET A 95 13.66 12.38 1.07
C MET A 95 14.81 11.86 1.91
N LYS A 96 16.04 11.96 1.40
CA LYS A 96 17.28 11.55 2.10
C LYS A 96 17.50 12.28 3.41
N GLU A 97 17.09 13.56 3.50
CA GLU A 97 17.20 14.33 4.73
C GLU A 97 16.26 13.86 5.85
N PHE A 98 15.11 13.28 5.47
CA PHE A 98 14.06 12.90 6.43
C PHE A 98 13.97 11.40 6.73
N TYR A 99 14.45 10.54 5.83
CA TYR A 99 14.32 9.09 5.95
C TYR A 99 15.69 8.44 6.17
N ILE A 100 15.93 7.96 7.38
CA ILE A 100 17.23 7.41 7.80
C ILE A 100 17.67 6.18 6.98
N ASN A 101 16.72 5.43 6.45
CA ASN A 101 16.96 4.22 5.65
C ASN A 101 16.88 4.50 4.15
N TRP A 102 16.87 5.77 3.72
CA TRP A 102 16.82 6.12 2.32
C TRP A 102 17.95 5.46 1.52
N ASP A 103 17.58 4.86 0.39
CA ASP A 103 18.45 4.09 -0.48
C ASP A 103 18.57 4.79 -1.85
N ASP A 104 19.65 5.55 -2.04
CA ASP A 104 19.92 6.27 -3.29
C ASP A 104 20.10 5.29 -4.47
N GLU A 105 20.80 4.16 -4.25
CA GLU A 105 21.07 3.19 -5.30
C GLU A 105 19.75 2.61 -5.82
N LYS A 106 18.89 2.15 -4.93
CA LYS A 106 17.54 1.67 -5.26
C LYS A 106 16.72 2.73 -6.00
N ALA A 107 16.74 4.00 -5.53
CA ALA A 107 16.01 5.09 -6.17
C ALA A 107 16.45 5.31 -7.62
N TYR A 108 17.76 5.38 -7.88
CA TYR A 108 18.30 5.60 -9.21
C TYR A 108 18.18 4.35 -10.11
N GLU A 109 18.27 3.14 -9.58
CA GLU A 109 17.97 1.92 -10.33
C GLU A 109 16.51 1.89 -10.81
N MET A 110 15.56 2.17 -9.91
CA MET A 110 14.14 2.23 -10.26
C MET A 110 13.87 3.34 -11.29
N LEU A 111 14.55 4.49 -11.16
CA LEU A 111 14.44 5.58 -12.11
C LEU A 111 14.85 5.13 -13.52
N LYS A 112 15.94 4.35 -13.65
CA LYS A 112 16.40 3.76 -14.91
C LYS A 112 15.38 2.76 -15.47
N VAL A 113 14.82 1.88 -14.62
CA VAL A 113 13.79 0.91 -15.05
C VAL A 113 12.58 1.63 -15.63
N PHE A 114 12.14 2.72 -14.99
CA PHE A 114 11.02 3.52 -15.47
C PHE A 114 11.37 4.48 -16.61
N ASN A 115 12.63 4.50 -17.06
CA ASN A 115 13.13 5.37 -18.13
C ASN A 115 12.79 6.85 -17.89
N LEU A 116 13.05 7.32 -16.67
CA LEU A 116 12.85 8.71 -16.27
C LEU A 116 14.19 9.42 -16.08
N SER A 117 14.25 10.71 -16.44
CA SER A 117 15.41 11.57 -16.18
C SER A 117 15.19 12.34 -14.88
N ASP A 118 16.21 12.41 -14.03
CA ASP A 118 16.16 12.99 -12.69
C ASP A 118 16.08 14.53 -12.68
N ASP A 119 16.43 15.18 -13.78
CA ASP A 119 16.35 16.64 -13.97
C ASP A 119 14.94 17.15 -14.30
N ARG A 120 13.98 16.24 -14.56
CA ARG A 120 12.60 16.61 -14.88
C ARG A 120 11.87 17.19 -13.68
N LEU A 121 11.22 18.35 -13.89
CA LEU A 121 10.29 18.91 -12.91
C LEU A 121 9.07 17.98 -12.74
N ILE A 122 8.68 17.71 -11.48
CA ILE A 122 7.53 16.84 -11.18
C ILE A 122 6.24 17.40 -11.79
N SER A 123 6.07 18.73 -11.79
CA SER A 123 4.91 19.37 -12.42
C SER A 123 4.78 19.06 -13.92
N SER A 124 5.91 18.84 -14.62
CA SER A 124 5.93 18.58 -16.06
C SER A 124 5.65 17.13 -16.44
N LEU A 125 5.58 16.22 -15.45
CA LEU A 125 5.38 14.79 -15.68
C LEU A 125 3.90 14.48 -16.01
N SER A 126 3.70 13.48 -16.87
CA SER A 126 2.37 12.87 -17.04
C SER A 126 1.88 12.21 -15.76
N LYS A 127 0.57 12.00 -15.62
CA LYS A 127 -0.01 11.29 -14.46
C LYS A 127 0.68 9.95 -14.19
N GLY A 128 0.93 9.15 -15.22
CA GLY A 128 1.61 7.86 -15.08
C GLY A 128 3.06 8.00 -14.61
N ASN A 129 3.80 9.01 -15.08
CA ASN A 129 5.17 9.24 -14.62
C ASN A 129 5.23 9.77 -13.20
N LYS A 130 4.25 10.59 -12.77
CA LYS A 130 4.11 10.99 -11.37
C LYS A 130 3.86 9.77 -10.46
N ALA A 131 3.01 8.83 -10.90
CA ALA A 131 2.80 7.58 -10.18
C ALA A 131 4.08 6.75 -10.03
N ARG A 132 4.91 6.67 -11.10
CA ARG A 132 6.23 6.04 -11.05
C ARG A 132 7.13 6.70 -10.01
N VAL A 133 7.22 8.03 -10.00
CA VAL A 133 8.00 8.76 -8.99
C VAL A 133 7.48 8.48 -7.58
N LYS A 134 6.16 8.44 -7.35
CA LYS A 134 5.59 8.05 -6.04
C LYS A 134 6.09 6.68 -5.57
N ILE A 135 6.08 5.69 -6.47
CA ILE A 135 6.55 4.35 -6.15
C ILE A 135 8.05 4.36 -5.83
N ILE A 136 8.88 5.06 -6.62
CA ILE A 136 10.30 5.20 -6.32
C ILE A 136 10.49 5.79 -4.91
N LEU A 137 9.83 6.91 -4.61
CA LEU A 137 9.93 7.58 -3.31
C LEU A 137 9.46 6.69 -2.15
N GLY A 138 8.45 5.85 -2.36
CA GLY A 138 7.98 4.89 -1.37
C GLY A 138 8.97 3.75 -1.11
N PHE A 139 9.45 3.10 -2.18
CA PHE A 139 10.33 1.94 -2.05
C PHE A 139 11.76 2.30 -1.62
N ALA A 140 12.27 3.46 -2.05
CA ALA A 140 13.60 3.93 -1.68
C ALA A 140 13.71 4.39 -0.21
N GLN A 141 12.59 4.58 0.51
CA GLN A 141 12.60 4.73 1.97
C GLN A 141 13.12 3.48 2.68
N ASN A 142 13.17 2.35 1.99
CA ASN A 142 13.63 1.07 2.49
C ASN A 142 12.99 0.68 3.83
N ALA A 143 11.70 1.00 3.96
CA ALA A 143 10.91 0.73 5.15
C ALA A 143 10.53 -0.75 5.23
N LYS A 144 10.35 -1.27 6.46
CA LYS A 144 9.90 -2.64 6.70
C LYS A 144 8.48 -2.90 6.17
N TYR A 145 7.60 -1.88 6.22
CA TYR A 145 6.23 -1.95 5.73
C TYR A 145 5.96 -0.82 4.75
N THR A 146 5.64 -1.15 3.51
CA THR A 146 5.24 -0.19 2.48
C THR A 146 3.73 -0.26 2.26
N LEU A 147 3.05 0.84 2.54
CA LEU A 147 1.61 0.99 2.44
C LEU A 147 1.26 1.73 1.14
N LEU A 148 0.54 1.08 0.23
CA LEU A 148 0.20 1.60 -1.10
C LEU A 148 -1.32 1.79 -1.21
N ASP A 149 -1.78 3.04 -1.28
CA ASP A 149 -3.20 3.37 -1.40
C ASP A 149 -3.57 3.53 -2.88
N GLU A 150 -4.33 2.55 -3.43
CA GLU A 150 -4.77 2.48 -4.83
C GLU A 150 -3.63 2.79 -5.85
N PRO A 151 -2.47 2.09 -5.78
CA PRO A 151 -1.27 2.48 -6.52
C PRO A 151 -1.41 2.41 -8.05
N PHE A 152 -2.39 1.66 -8.54
CA PHE A 152 -2.66 1.46 -9.97
C PHE A 152 -3.78 2.33 -10.53
N SER A 153 -4.41 3.16 -9.69
CA SER A 153 -5.53 4.01 -10.10
C SER A 153 -5.14 4.94 -11.26
N GLY A 154 -5.84 4.76 -12.39
CA GLY A 154 -5.62 5.57 -13.59
C GLY A 154 -4.30 5.31 -14.32
N ILE A 155 -3.65 4.17 -14.08
CA ILE A 155 -2.50 3.70 -14.81
C ILE A 155 -2.96 2.72 -15.90
N ASP A 156 -2.36 2.85 -17.09
CA ASP A 156 -2.57 1.96 -18.22
C ASP A 156 -2.14 0.52 -17.87
N ILE A 157 -2.90 -0.48 -18.38
CA ILE A 157 -2.72 -1.90 -18.03
C ILE A 157 -1.29 -2.41 -18.28
N PHE A 158 -0.65 -2.01 -19.41
CA PHE A 158 0.72 -2.43 -19.72
C PHE A 158 1.75 -1.83 -18.75
N LYS A 159 1.48 -0.63 -18.23
CA LYS A 159 2.33 0.01 -17.23
C LYS A 159 2.17 -0.59 -15.85
N ARG A 160 1.05 -1.24 -15.56
CA ARG A 160 0.82 -1.94 -14.29
C ARG A 160 1.70 -3.18 -14.14
N GLU A 161 1.90 -3.95 -15.22
CA GLU A 161 2.85 -5.07 -15.22
C GLU A 161 4.27 -4.61 -14.88
N GLU A 162 4.70 -3.44 -15.42
CA GLU A 162 5.97 -2.83 -15.07
C GLU A 162 6.07 -2.51 -13.57
N PHE A 163 5.01 -1.96 -12.97
CA PHE A 163 4.94 -1.68 -11.53
C PHE A 163 5.02 -2.96 -10.69
N ILE A 164 4.28 -3.99 -11.07
CA ILE A 164 4.30 -5.30 -10.41
C ILE A 164 5.71 -5.90 -10.46
N GLY A 165 6.36 -5.86 -11.63
CA GLY A 165 7.72 -6.32 -11.79
C GLY A 165 8.73 -5.55 -10.93
N VAL A 166 8.54 -4.23 -10.79
CA VAL A 166 9.35 -3.38 -9.91
C VAL A 166 9.13 -3.76 -8.44
N MET A 167 7.86 -3.91 -8.00
CA MET A 167 7.57 -4.33 -6.64
C MET A 167 8.22 -5.68 -6.30
N ALA A 168 8.05 -6.68 -7.15
CA ALA A 168 8.65 -8.01 -6.96
C ALA A 168 10.18 -7.97 -6.93
N LYS A 169 10.81 -7.12 -7.76
CA LYS A 169 12.27 -7.01 -7.82
C LYS A 169 12.89 -6.30 -6.62
N TYR A 170 12.23 -5.26 -6.10
CA TYR A 170 12.81 -4.37 -5.09
C TYR A 170 12.27 -4.61 -3.67
N MET A 171 11.32 -5.52 -3.50
CA MET A 171 10.93 -6.08 -2.22
C MET A 171 11.92 -7.16 -1.82
N ASN A 172 12.39 -7.14 -0.58
CA ASN A 172 13.17 -8.22 0.01
C ASN A 172 12.31 -9.03 1.01
N ASP A 173 12.82 -10.18 1.45
CA ASP A 173 12.09 -11.13 2.32
C ASP A 173 11.70 -10.55 3.68
N GLU A 174 12.34 -9.47 4.12
CA GLU A 174 12.04 -8.80 5.39
C GLU A 174 11.00 -7.67 5.24
N GLN A 175 10.72 -7.26 4.00
CA GLN A 175 9.79 -6.18 3.70
C GLN A 175 8.38 -6.74 3.46
N SER A 176 7.39 -5.98 3.87
CA SER A 176 5.98 -6.30 3.66
C SER A 176 5.32 -5.17 2.88
N ILE A 177 4.42 -5.52 1.99
CA ILE A 177 3.64 -4.55 1.22
C ILE A 177 2.16 -4.70 1.60
N VAL A 178 1.49 -3.58 1.82
CA VAL A 178 0.05 -3.53 1.99
C VAL A 178 -0.54 -2.70 0.87
N ILE A 179 -1.40 -3.29 0.06
CA ILE A 179 -2.00 -2.64 -1.10
C ILE A 179 -3.50 -2.52 -0.88
N THR A 180 -4.05 -1.32 -1.04
CA THR A 180 -5.50 -1.19 -1.20
C THR A 180 -5.82 -1.13 -2.68
N THR A 181 -6.86 -1.86 -3.11
CA THR A 181 -7.40 -1.75 -4.47
C THR A 181 -8.86 -2.19 -4.52
N HIS A 182 -9.53 -1.80 -5.57
CA HIS A 182 -10.84 -2.33 -5.97
C HIS A 182 -10.73 -3.20 -7.24
N GLU A 183 -9.53 -3.31 -7.83
CA GLU A 183 -9.21 -4.05 -9.05
C GLU A 183 -8.19 -5.17 -8.76
N ILE A 184 -8.68 -6.30 -8.22
CA ILE A 184 -7.81 -7.40 -7.75
C ILE A 184 -7.11 -8.15 -8.89
N ALA A 185 -7.75 -8.28 -10.05
CA ALA A 185 -7.21 -9.07 -11.17
C ALA A 185 -5.77 -8.71 -11.56
N GLU A 186 -5.36 -7.48 -11.25
CA GLU A 186 -4.06 -6.93 -11.62
C GLU A 186 -2.92 -7.38 -10.73
N ILE A 187 -3.22 -7.64 -9.45
CA ILE A 187 -2.23 -8.01 -8.44
C ILE A 187 -2.42 -9.42 -7.90
N GLU A 188 -3.38 -10.16 -8.43
CA GLU A 188 -3.74 -11.49 -7.96
C GLU A 188 -2.52 -12.44 -7.85
N MET A 189 -1.59 -12.34 -8.81
CA MET A 189 -0.43 -13.23 -8.89
C MET A 189 0.63 -12.98 -7.81
N ILE A 190 0.65 -11.79 -7.21
CA ILE A 190 1.68 -11.40 -6.23
C ILE A 190 1.16 -11.32 -4.80
N VAL A 191 -0.15 -11.42 -4.60
CA VAL A 191 -0.77 -11.30 -3.27
C VAL A 191 -0.71 -12.61 -2.51
N ASP A 192 -0.26 -12.53 -1.25
CA ASP A 192 -0.25 -13.65 -0.30
C ASP A 192 -1.53 -13.71 0.55
N ASP A 193 -1.87 -12.60 1.20
CA ASP A 193 -3.02 -12.53 2.11
C ASP A 193 -4.03 -11.46 1.64
N VAL A 194 -5.30 -11.77 1.76
CA VAL A 194 -6.41 -10.89 1.36
C VAL A 194 -7.29 -10.58 2.56
N ILE A 195 -7.57 -9.30 2.76
CA ILE A 195 -8.49 -8.78 3.75
C ILE A 195 -9.60 -8.03 3.02
N VAL A 196 -10.84 -8.44 3.17
CA VAL A 196 -11.98 -7.80 2.51
C VAL A 196 -12.71 -6.91 3.49
N ILE A 197 -12.81 -5.63 3.15
CA ILE A 197 -13.57 -4.64 3.93
C ILE A 197 -14.88 -4.35 3.21
N ASP A 198 -15.98 -4.45 3.97
CA ASP A 198 -17.30 -4.04 3.54
C ASP A 198 -17.99 -3.22 4.64
N ASN A 199 -18.59 -2.09 4.26
CA ASN A 199 -19.29 -1.19 5.19
C ASN A 199 -18.52 -0.87 6.48
N GLY A 200 -17.20 -0.68 6.35
CA GLY A 200 -16.30 -0.36 7.46
C GLY A 200 -15.95 -1.53 8.39
N LYS A 201 -16.30 -2.75 8.03
CA LYS A 201 -16.02 -3.98 8.79
C LYS A 201 -15.19 -4.96 7.97
N ILE A 202 -14.45 -5.83 8.66
CA ILE A 202 -13.85 -6.98 8.01
C ILE A 202 -14.97 -7.95 7.64
N ALA A 203 -15.16 -8.19 6.34
CA ALA A 203 -16.14 -9.15 5.86
C ALA A 203 -15.57 -10.58 5.95
N PHE A 204 -14.33 -10.78 5.48
CA PHE A 204 -13.59 -12.03 5.60
C PHE A 204 -12.12 -11.82 5.26
N GLU A 205 -11.29 -12.80 5.63
CA GLU A 205 -9.86 -12.86 5.36
C GLU A 205 -9.50 -14.24 4.82
N PHE A 206 -8.55 -14.32 3.91
CA PHE A 206 -8.04 -15.60 3.41
C PHE A 206 -6.62 -15.46 2.85
N ASN A 207 -5.92 -16.60 2.78
CA ASN A 207 -4.63 -16.70 2.12
C ASN A 207 -4.85 -17.03 0.64
N ALA A 208 -4.30 -16.21 -0.26
CA ALA A 208 -4.50 -16.33 -1.69
C ALA A 208 -3.76 -17.54 -2.28
N GLU A 209 -2.57 -17.88 -1.76
CA GLU A 209 -1.81 -19.04 -2.19
C GLU A 209 -2.53 -20.34 -1.82
N GLU A 210 -3.00 -20.47 -0.58
CA GLU A 210 -3.80 -21.63 -0.16
C GLU A 210 -5.09 -21.77 -0.96
N THR A 211 -5.75 -20.67 -1.29
CA THR A 211 -6.96 -20.66 -2.12
C THR A 211 -6.67 -21.18 -3.52
N ARG A 212 -5.55 -20.74 -4.13
CA ARG A 212 -5.13 -21.24 -5.45
C ARG A 212 -4.74 -22.73 -5.43
N GLU A 213 -3.93 -23.12 -4.44
CA GLU A 213 -3.40 -24.50 -4.38
C GLU A 213 -4.43 -25.54 -3.93
N LYS A 214 -5.20 -25.22 -2.87
CA LYS A 214 -6.12 -26.19 -2.25
C LYS A 214 -7.51 -26.19 -2.88
N GLU A 215 -8.01 -25.03 -3.31
CA GLU A 215 -9.36 -24.87 -3.85
C GLU A 215 -9.38 -24.72 -5.37
N GLY A 216 -8.23 -24.46 -6.00
CA GLY A 216 -8.15 -24.21 -7.46
C GLY A 216 -8.89 -22.95 -7.90
N LYS A 217 -9.10 -22.00 -6.97
CA LYS A 217 -9.88 -20.78 -7.19
C LYS A 217 -8.99 -19.55 -7.25
N SER A 218 -9.38 -18.59 -8.09
CA SER A 218 -8.83 -17.25 -8.08
C SER A 218 -9.35 -16.45 -6.86
N ILE A 219 -8.69 -15.33 -6.54
CA ILE A 219 -9.19 -14.40 -5.51
C ILE A 219 -10.58 -13.88 -5.91
N ILE A 220 -10.80 -13.62 -7.20
CA ILE A 220 -12.09 -13.17 -7.74
C ILE A 220 -13.17 -14.24 -7.53
N ASP A 221 -12.86 -15.53 -7.77
CA ASP A 221 -13.81 -16.61 -7.57
C ASP A 221 -14.16 -16.77 -6.10
N LYS A 222 -13.17 -16.67 -5.20
CA LYS A 222 -13.41 -16.68 -3.76
C LYS A 222 -14.30 -15.53 -3.30
N MET A 223 -14.06 -14.34 -3.83
CA MET A 223 -14.93 -13.19 -3.55
C MET A 223 -16.36 -13.41 -4.05
N ARG A 224 -16.56 -13.95 -5.25
CA ARG A 224 -17.90 -14.24 -5.78
C ARG A 224 -18.65 -15.26 -4.92
N GLU A 225 -17.96 -16.30 -4.47
CA GLU A 225 -18.53 -17.31 -3.57
C GLU A 225 -19.03 -16.67 -2.26
N VAL A 226 -18.23 -15.81 -1.64
CA VAL A 226 -18.61 -15.18 -0.36
C VAL A 226 -19.70 -14.13 -0.52
N TYR A 227 -19.65 -13.30 -1.59
CA TYR A 227 -20.63 -12.23 -1.79
C TYR A 227 -21.95 -12.70 -2.42
N ARG A 228 -21.95 -13.78 -3.21
CA ARG A 228 -23.12 -14.26 -3.93
C ARG A 228 -23.69 -15.55 -3.36
N GLY A 229 -22.93 -16.27 -2.53
CA GLY A 229 -23.32 -17.58 -2.01
C GLY A 229 -23.40 -18.67 -3.10
N GLU A 230 -22.65 -18.50 -4.19
CA GLU A 230 -22.57 -19.41 -5.34
C GLU A 230 -21.30 -20.25 -5.30
#